data_1430c01b544a50f18ec2380f7897443f
#
_entry.id   1430c01b544a50f18ec2380f7897443f
#
_cell.length_a   1.000
_cell.length_b   1.000
_cell.length_c   1.000
_cell.angle_alpha   90.00
_cell.angle_beta   90.00
_cell.angle_gamma   90.00
#
_symmetry.space_group_name_H-M   'P 1'
#
loop_
_entity.id
_entity.type
_entity.pdbx_description
1 polymer ?
#
loop_
_entity_poly.entity_id
_entity_poly.type
_entity_poly.pdbx_seq_one_letter_code
_entity_poly.pdbx_strand_id
1 'polypeptide(L)'
;SKSLSKITSDSNQVQQTSVELLKEFMKTKQTIVYDGPTEKRITRAELVRTAKDAGYKVLFVWVQTDLSTASSRWTKANQDNESEFETLMRHFSAPHESEHYVVISGRHTYPTQAKTVLRKLTESRSATPAPSTPRSAVSNRIRID
;
A
#
# COMPACT_ATOMS: atom_id res chain seq x y z
N SER A 1 10.78 -19.12 27.38
CA SER A 1 9.53 -18.41 26.98
C SER A 1 9.57 -16.88 27.12
N LYS A 2 10.45 -16.32 27.96
CA LYS A 2 10.59 -14.84 28.12
C LYS A 2 11.17 -14.12 26.89
N SER A 3 11.94 -14.80 26.04
CA SER A 3 12.57 -14.20 24.86
C SER A 3 11.57 -13.89 23.74
N LEU A 4 10.64 -14.82 23.46
CA LEU A 4 9.64 -14.64 22.42
C LEU A 4 8.62 -13.52 22.72
N SER A 5 8.20 -13.41 24.00
CA SER A 5 7.25 -12.35 24.39
C SER A 5 7.84 -10.95 24.27
N LYS A 6 9.16 -10.81 24.45
CA LYS A 6 9.86 -9.54 24.30
C LYS A 6 9.97 -9.15 22.81
N ILE A 7 10.32 -10.09 21.94
CA ILE A 7 10.42 -9.84 20.49
C ILE A 7 9.07 -9.44 19.90
N THR A 8 7.97 -10.07 20.31
CA THR A 8 6.63 -9.72 19.83
C THR A 8 6.15 -8.36 20.35
N SER A 9 6.51 -7.98 21.57
CA SER A 9 6.19 -6.63 22.08
C SER A 9 6.96 -5.56 21.35
N ASP A 10 8.25 -5.79 21.09
CA ASP A 10 9.10 -4.84 20.38
C ASP A 10 8.65 -4.64 18.91
N SER A 11 8.25 -5.71 18.22
CA SER A 11 7.75 -5.59 16.84
C SER A 11 6.38 -4.88 16.77
N ASN A 12 5.50 -5.09 17.73
CA ASN A 12 4.24 -4.36 17.82
C ASN A 12 4.47 -2.87 18.11
N GLN A 13 5.43 -2.54 18.95
CA GLN A 13 5.78 -1.17 19.25
C GLN A 13 6.40 -0.45 18.04
N VAL A 14 7.30 -1.12 17.32
CA VAL A 14 7.86 -0.60 16.05
C VAL A 14 6.75 -0.36 15.03
N GLN A 15 5.82 -1.29 14.88
CA GLN A 15 4.68 -1.14 13.98
C GLN A 15 3.81 0.07 14.36
N GLN A 16 3.45 0.22 15.62
CA GLN A 16 2.68 1.36 16.10
C GLN A 16 3.40 2.68 15.83
N THR A 17 4.68 2.76 16.16
CA THR A 17 5.50 3.94 15.92
C THR A 17 5.56 4.28 14.42
N SER A 18 5.72 3.29 13.56
CA SER A 18 5.75 3.51 12.10
C SER A 18 4.43 4.07 11.56
N VAL A 19 3.31 3.62 12.09
CA VAL A 19 1.98 4.14 11.72
C VAL A 19 1.77 5.58 12.23
N GLU A 20 2.24 5.90 13.43
CA GLU A 20 2.18 7.28 13.95
C GLU A 20 3.03 8.23 13.09
N LEU A 21 4.24 7.83 12.74
CA LEU A 21 5.09 8.61 11.81
C LEU A 21 4.43 8.78 10.44
N LEU A 22 3.80 7.72 9.91
CA LEU A 22 3.07 7.78 8.65
C LEU A 22 1.94 8.83 8.72
N LYS A 23 1.19 8.90 9.83
CA LYS A 23 0.15 9.91 10.03
C LYS A 23 0.74 11.34 10.03
N GLU A 24 1.89 11.55 10.66
CA GLU A 24 2.57 12.84 10.63
C GLU A 24 3.00 13.22 9.21
N PHE A 25 3.61 12.29 8.46
CA PHE A 25 3.96 12.54 7.06
C PHE A 25 2.76 12.83 6.16
N MET A 26 1.59 12.23 6.44
CA MET A 26 0.37 12.51 5.68
C MET A 26 -0.09 13.97 5.79
N LYS A 27 0.27 14.68 6.86
CA LYS A 27 -0.02 16.12 7.01
C LYS A 27 0.69 16.96 5.96
N THR A 28 1.82 16.51 5.43
CA THR A 28 2.58 17.22 4.40
C THR A 28 1.91 17.22 3.03
N LYS A 29 0.94 16.34 2.79
CA LYS A 29 0.25 16.13 1.49
C LYS A 29 1.19 15.73 0.34
N GLN A 30 2.40 15.29 0.65
CA GLN A 30 3.35 14.79 -0.35
C GLN A 30 3.08 13.32 -0.67
N THR A 31 3.59 12.85 -1.82
CA THR A 31 3.56 11.43 -2.15
C THR A 31 4.41 10.65 -1.15
N ILE A 32 3.86 9.60 -0.57
CA ILE A 32 4.51 8.77 0.43
C ILE A 32 4.65 7.36 -0.12
N VAL A 33 5.83 6.77 0.03
CA VAL A 33 6.07 5.34 -0.17
C VAL A 33 6.24 4.74 1.22
N TYR A 34 5.37 3.81 1.56
CA TYR A 34 5.41 3.10 2.83
C TYR A 34 5.81 1.64 2.61
N ASP A 35 6.91 1.22 3.21
CA ASP A 35 7.35 -0.16 3.29
C ASP A 35 7.28 -0.61 4.76
N GLY A 36 6.47 -1.64 5.04
CA GLY A 36 6.22 -2.06 6.40
C GLY A 36 5.38 -3.35 6.46
N PRO A 37 4.95 -3.78 7.66
CA PRO A 37 4.23 -5.02 7.86
C PRO A 37 2.84 -4.97 7.18
N THR A 38 2.75 -5.55 5.99
CA THR A 38 1.55 -5.57 5.14
C THR A 38 1.14 -6.99 4.73
N GLU A 39 1.68 -8.00 5.42
CA GLU A 39 1.43 -9.41 5.15
C GLU A 39 -0.02 -9.82 5.41
N LYS A 40 -0.71 -9.17 6.37
CA LYS A 40 -2.09 -9.47 6.73
C LYS A 40 -3.07 -8.51 6.05
N ARG A 41 -4.16 -9.05 5.51
CA ARG A 41 -5.21 -8.25 4.86
C ARG A 41 -5.80 -7.19 5.80
N ILE A 42 -5.98 -7.51 7.08
CA ILE A 42 -6.53 -6.57 8.05
C ILE A 42 -5.64 -5.35 8.24
N THR A 43 -4.33 -5.55 8.35
CA THR A 43 -3.35 -4.47 8.49
C THR A 43 -3.33 -3.58 7.25
N ARG A 44 -3.38 -4.16 6.04
CA ARG A 44 -3.49 -3.41 4.79
C ARG A 44 -4.77 -2.58 4.74
N ALA A 45 -5.91 -3.16 5.14
CA ALA A 45 -7.19 -2.46 5.16
C ALA A 45 -7.19 -1.25 6.11
N GLU A 46 -6.57 -1.38 7.28
CA GLU A 46 -6.41 -0.29 8.26
C GLU A 46 -5.52 0.83 7.71
N LEU A 47 -4.38 0.50 7.11
CA LEU A 47 -3.49 1.47 6.47
C LEU A 47 -4.18 2.22 5.34
N VAL A 48 -4.90 1.50 4.48
CA VAL A 48 -5.67 2.09 3.37
C VAL A 48 -6.75 3.03 3.90
N ARG A 49 -7.47 2.64 4.94
CA ARG A 49 -8.48 3.49 5.57
C ARG A 49 -7.86 4.76 6.13
N THR A 50 -6.79 4.64 6.93
CA THR A 50 -6.08 5.78 7.52
C THR A 50 -5.60 6.76 6.44
N ALA A 51 -5.04 6.24 5.34
CA ALA A 51 -4.58 7.08 4.25
C ALA A 51 -5.73 7.76 3.49
N LYS A 52 -6.85 7.07 3.26
CA LYS A 52 -8.04 7.64 2.63
C LYS A 52 -8.68 8.72 3.48
N ASP A 53 -8.76 8.52 4.79
CA ASP A 53 -9.29 9.51 5.74
C ASP A 53 -8.42 10.78 5.76
N ALA A 54 -7.11 10.64 5.52
CA ALA A 54 -6.18 11.75 5.32
C ALA A 54 -6.21 12.36 3.90
N GLY A 55 -7.09 11.89 3.01
CA GLY A 55 -7.28 12.39 1.64
C GLY A 55 -6.31 11.84 0.60
N TYR A 56 -5.63 10.72 0.90
CA TYR A 56 -4.72 10.08 -0.04
C TYR A 56 -5.44 9.08 -0.96
N LYS A 57 -4.97 8.99 -2.20
CA LYS A 57 -5.22 7.85 -3.06
C LYS A 57 -4.15 6.80 -2.78
N VAL A 58 -4.56 5.56 -2.58
CA VAL A 58 -3.66 4.47 -2.19
C VAL A 58 -3.52 3.49 -3.33
N LEU A 59 -2.28 3.12 -3.62
CA LEU A 59 -1.93 2.01 -4.49
C LEU A 59 -1.08 1.03 -3.70
N PHE A 60 -1.57 -0.19 -3.56
CA PHE A 60 -0.79 -1.27 -2.97
C PHE A 60 0.10 -1.91 -4.05
N VAL A 61 1.39 -2.06 -3.75
CA VAL A 61 2.35 -2.70 -4.67
C VAL A 61 2.71 -4.07 -4.13
N TRP A 62 2.30 -5.11 -4.85
CA TRP A 62 2.65 -6.48 -4.50
C TRP A 62 3.86 -6.96 -5.30
N VAL A 63 4.99 -7.12 -4.61
CA VAL A 63 6.20 -7.68 -5.20
C VAL A 63 6.10 -9.20 -5.17
N GLN A 64 5.80 -9.81 -6.32
CA GLN A 64 5.63 -11.25 -6.44
C GLN A 64 6.96 -11.92 -6.80
N THR A 65 7.40 -12.87 -5.98
CA THR A 65 8.59 -13.69 -6.18
C THR A 65 8.22 -15.15 -5.91
N ASP A 66 8.81 -16.08 -6.63
CA ASP A 66 8.61 -17.50 -6.33
C ASP A 66 9.18 -17.87 -4.96
N LEU A 67 8.58 -18.89 -4.34
CA LEU A 67 8.87 -19.28 -2.96
C LEU A 67 10.35 -19.65 -2.76
N SER A 68 10.95 -20.35 -3.70
CA SER A 68 12.36 -20.77 -3.61
C SER A 68 13.32 -19.58 -3.62
N THR A 69 13.07 -18.62 -4.49
CA THR A 69 13.85 -17.37 -4.54
C THR A 69 13.63 -16.53 -3.28
N ALA A 70 12.40 -16.45 -2.79
CA ALA A 70 12.09 -15.71 -1.56
C ALA A 70 12.78 -16.34 -0.34
N SER A 71 12.69 -17.66 -0.17
CA SER A 71 13.36 -18.42 0.89
C SER A 71 14.87 -18.21 0.83
N SER A 72 15.49 -18.39 -0.36
CA SER A 72 16.95 -18.21 -0.52
C SER A 72 17.40 -16.78 -0.17
N ARG A 73 16.61 -15.76 -0.52
CA ARG A 73 16.93 -14.36 -0.16
C ARG A 73 16.79 -14.12 1.34
N TRP A 74 15.74 -14.69 1.94
CA TRP A 74 15.51 -14.60 3.37
C TRP A 74 16.65 -15.21 4.18
N THR A 75 17.01 -16.45 3.87
CA THR A 75 18.10 -17.19 4.52
C THR A 75 19.42 -16.42 4.48
N LYS A 76 19.77 -15.87 3.30
CA LYS A 76 20.98 -15.05 3.15
C LYS A 76 20.95 -13.76 3.99
N ALA A 77 19.78 -13.15 4.18
CA ALA A 77 19.65 -11.89 4.92
C ALA A 77 19.53 -12.11 6.43
N ASN A 78 18.99 -13.24 6.89
CA ASN A 78 18.62 -13.49 8.28
C ASN A 78 19.37 -14.68 8.93
N GLN A 79 20.59 -14.97 8.50
CA GLN A 79 21.46 -15.96 9.12
C GLN A 79 20.79 -17.34 9.32
N ASP A 80 20.21 -17.88 8.25
CA ASP A 80 19.61 -19.22 8.22
C ASP A 80 18.37 -19.45 9.12
N ASN A 81 17.62 -18.41 9.42
CA ASN A 81 16.38 -18.53 10.20
C ASN A 81 15.17 -18.96 9.33
N GLU A 82 15.18 -20.24 8.89
CA GLU A 82 14.14 -20.80 8.03
C GLU A 82 12.79 -20.91 8.74
N SER A 83 12.78 -21.21 10.03
CA SER A 83 11.55 -21.35 10.82
C SER A 83 10.76 -20.03 10.92
N GLU A 84 11.44 -18.90 10.92
CA GLU A 84 10.82 -17.59 10.92
C GLU A 84 10.21 -17.27 9.55
N PHE A 85 10.88 -17.64 8.46
CA PHE A 85 10.34 -17.53 7.11
C PHE A 85 9.04 -18.33 6.94
N GLU A 86 9.02 -19.59 7.40
CA GLU A 86 7.81 -20.41 7.36
C GLU A 86 6.66 -19.79 8.17
N THR A 87 6.98 -19.20 9.31
CA THR A 87 5.99 -18.52 10.17
C THR A 87 5.41 -17.30 9.46
N LEU A 88 6.24 -16.50 8.81
CA LEU A 88 5.80 -15.36 7.99
C LEU A 88 4.90 -15.83 6.84
N MET A 89 5.29 -16.88 6.15
CA MET A 89 4.50 -17.43 5.04
C MET A 89 3.14 -17.94 5.45
N ARG A 90 3.01 -18.53 6.64
CA ARG A 90 1.71 -18.97 7.19
C ARG A 90 0.76 -17.79 7.48
N HIS A 91 1.31 -16.63 7.84
CA HIS A 91 0.52 -15.44 8.15
C HIS A 91 0.29 -14.54 6.93
N PHE A 92 0.98 -14.80 5.82
CA PHE A 92 0.85 -14.02 4.61
C PHE A 92 -0.51 -14.26 3.93
N SER A 93 -1.21 -13.18 3.68
CA SER A 93 -2.45 -13.18 2.90
C SER A 93 -2.20 -12.46 1.59
N ALA A 94 -2.28 -13.16 0.46
CA ALA A 94 -2.22 -12.54 -0.85
C ALA A 94 -3.26 -11.42 -0.99
N PRO A 95 -2.99 -10.35 -1.72
CA PRO A 95 -3.98 -9.31 -1.99
C PRO A 95 -5.24 -9.88 -2.63
N HIS A 96 -6.39 -9.41 -2.17
CA HIS A 96 -7.69 -9.80 -2.69
C HIS A 96 -8.09 -8.88 -3.84
N GLU A 97 -8.93 -9.35 -4.76
CA GLU A 97 -9.38 -8.57 -5.93
C GLU A 97 -10.03 -7.22 -5.57
N SER A 98 -10.65 -7.13 -4.39
CA SER A 98 -11.23 -5.87 -3.90
C SER A 98 -10.20 -4.86 -3.39
N GLU A 99 -8.93 -5.26 -3.23
CA GLU A 99 -7.85 -4.35 -2.87
C GLU A 99 -7.29 -3.72 -4.15
N HIS A 100 -7.09 -2.41 -4.14
CA HIS A 100 -6.49 -1.72 -5.29
C HIS A 100 -4.98 -1.95 -5.30
N TYR A 101 -4.51 -2.89 -6.10
CA TYR A 101 -3.09 -3.25 -6.14
C TYR A 101 -2.54 -3.37 -7.56
N VAL A 102 -1.23 -3.31 -7.65
CA VAL A 102 -0.45 -3.66 -8.85
C VAL A 102 0.55 -4.74 -8.49
N VAL A 103 0.69 -5.73 -9.38
CA VAL A 103 1.69 -6.78 -9.23
C VAL A 103 2.94 -6.38 -10.00
N ILE A 104 4.10 -6.49 -9.35
CA ILE A 104 5.41 -6.38 -9.98
C ILE A 104 6.21 -7.65 -9.73
N SER A 105 6.98 -8.08 -10.73
CA SER A 105 7.83 -9.27 -10.57
C SER A 105 9.12 -8.93 -9.85
N GLY A 106 9.42 -9.66 -8.78
CA GLY A 106 10.70 -9.55 -8.08
C GLY A 106 11.92 -10.02 -8.89
N ARG A 107 11.70 -10.54 -10.10
CA ARG A 107 12.76 -10.92 -11.06
C ARG A 107 13.12 -9.81 -12.04
N HIS A 108 12.24 -8.82 -12.21
CA HIS A 108 12.50 -7.70 -13.11
C HIS A 108 13.48 -6.71 -12.49
N THR A 109 14.15 -5.94 -13.37
CA THR A 109 15.04 -4.85 -12.94
C THR A 109 14.25 -3.74 -12.26
N TYR A 110 14.88 -3.01 -11.37
CA TYR A 110 14.25 -1.87 -10.67
C TYR A 110 13.63 -0.82 -11.61
N PRO A 111 14.28 -0.43 -12.73
CA PRO A 111 13.65 0.50 -13.68
C PRO A 111 12.35 -0.03 -14.26
N THR A 112 12.29 -1.33 -14.59
CA THR A 112 11.07 -1.96 -15.12
C THR A 112 9.96 -2.01 -14.07
N GLN A 113 10.29 -2.33 -12.83
CA GLN A 113 9.35 -2.32 -11.71
C GLN A 113 8.80 -0.91 -11.46
N ALA A 114 9.69 0.09 -11.38
CA ALA A 114 9.31 1.49 -11.19
C ALA A 114 8.39 2.00 -12.31
N LYS A 115 8.71 1.70 -13.57
CA LYS A 115 7.88 2.07 -14.72
C LYS A 115 6.47 1.50 -14.61
N THR A 116 6.32 0.26 -14.17
CA THR A 116 5.01 -0.40 -13.98
C THR A 116 4.19 0.30 -12.91
N VAL A 117 4.79 0.63 -11.77
CA VAL A 117 4.13 1.34 -10.67
C VAL A 117 3.73 2.76 -11.10
N LEU A 118 4.65 3.52 -11.71
CA LEU A 118 4.39 4.89 -12.16
C LEU A 118 3.26 4.96 -13.19
N ARG A 119 3.23 4.01 -14.14
CA ARG A 119 2.12 3.93 -15.10
C ARG A 119 0.79 3.74 -14.38
N LYS A 120 0.73 2.84 -13.40
CA LYS A 120 -0.51 2.58 -12.65
C LYS A 120 -0.96 3.78 -11.82
N LEU A 121 -0.03 4.52 -11.26
CA LEU A 121 -0.32 5.78 -10.55
C LEU A 121 -0.89 6.85 -11.47
N THR A 122 -0.38 6.97 -12.72
CA THR A 122 -0.90 7.94 -13.70
C THR A 122 -2.28 7.55 -14.20
N GLU A 123 -2.54 6.28 -14.48
CA GLU A 123 -3.87 5.77 -14.84
C GLU A 123 -4.91 6.09 -13.74
N SER A 124 -4.55 5.88 -12.48
CA SER A 124 -5.41 6.18 -11.33
C SER A 124 -5.69 7.69 -11.15
N ARG A 125 -4.82 8.55 -11.63
CA ARG A 125 -5.03 10.01 -11.64
C ARG A 125 -6.02 10.45 -12.71
N SER A 126 -5.95 9.85 -13.89
CA SER A 126 -6.81 10.18 -15.04
C SER A 126 -8.27 9.75 -14.84
N ALA A 127 -8.52 8.77 -13.98
CA ALA A 127 -9.87 8.28 -13.67
C ALA A 127 -10.67 9.16 -12.70
N THR A 128 -10.15 10.33 -12.29
CA THR A 128 -10.92 11.29 -11.49
C THR A 128 -11.80 12.11 -12.44
N PRO A 129 -13.15 12.08 -12.33
CA PRO A 129 -14.02 12.93 -13.14
C PRO A 129 -13.64 14.39 -12.90
N ALA A 130 -13.53 15.17 -13.99
CA ALA A 130 -13.39 16.61 -13.90
C ALA A 130 -14.57 17.16 -13.07
N PRO A 131 -14.37 18.18 -12.20
CA PRO A 131 -15.45 18.79 -11.48
C PRO A 131 -16.46 19.29 -12.52
N SER A 132 -17.72 18.81 -12.41
CA SER A 132 -18.82 19.29 -13.25
C SER A 132 -19.01 20.77 -13.00
N THR A 133 -18.65 21.60 -13.96
CA THR A 133 -19.01 23.02 -13.95
C THR A 133 -20.54 23.11 -13.82
N PRO A 134 -21.07 23.89 -12.90
CA PRO A 134 -22.52 24.08 -12.80
C PRO A 134 -22.98 24.71 -14.11
N ARG A 135 -23.91 24.03 -14.81
CA ARG A 135 -24.57 24.58 -15.98
C ARG A 135 -25.27 25.86 -15.54
N SER A 136 -24.80 26.98 -16.07
CA SER A 136 -25.45 28.27 -16.00
C SER A 136 -26.92 28.11 -16.38
N ALA A 137 -27.81 28.48 -15.45
CA ALA A 137 -29.24 28.50 -15.70
C ALA A 137 -29.52 29.48 -16.84
N VAL A 138 -30.07 28.94 -17.92
CA VAL A 138 -30.57 29.77 -19.04
C VAL A 138 -31.75 30.56 -18.55
N SER A 139 -31.59 31.87 -18.46
CA SER A 139 -32.65 32.83 -18.17
C SER A 139 -33.73 32.76 -19.25
N ASN A 140 -34.88 32.24 -18.90
CA ASN A 140 -36.09 32.33 -19.72
C ASN A 140 -36.59 33.80 -19.71
N ARG A 141 -36.29 34.57 -20.75
CA ARG A 141 -36.96 35.83 -21.02
C ARG A 141 -38.37 35.55 -21.47
N ILE A 142 -39.34 35.84 -20.62
CA ILE A 142 -40.75 35.94 -20.96
C ILE A 142 -40.91 37.23 -21.78
N ARG A 143 -41.33 37.13 -23.04
CA ARG A 143 -41.89 38.24 -23.83
C ARG A 143 -43.37 38.32 -23.46
N ILE A 144 -43.79 39.46 -23.01
CA ILE A 144 -45.18 39.85 -22.90
C ILE A 144 -45.44 40.81 -24.08
N ASP A 145 -46.34 40.42 -24.98
CA ASP A 145 -47.01 41.30 -25.92
C ASP A 145 -48.22 41.94 -25.27
#